data_edc8d9e61790c471e10b33152dbcef86
#
_entry.id   edc8d9e61790c471e10b33152dbcef86
#
_cell.length_a   1.000
_cell.length_b   1.000
_cell.length_c   1.000
_cell.angle_alpha   90.00
_cell.angle_beta   90.00
_cell.angle_gamma   90.00
#
_symmetry.space_group_name_H-M   'P 1'
#
loop_
_entity.id
_entity.type
_entity.pdbx_description
1 polymer ?
#
loop_
_entity_poly.entity_id
_entity_poly.type
_entity_poly.pdbx_seq_one_letter_code
_entity_poly.pdbx_strand_id
1 'polypeptide(L)'
;MSAIGGILAVIGGGAVLSSTVRRQEDWVAVSALHDLPDNEPTPVTLSVMRMDGYRQALEQRTVFLVKTGESEVAALNATCTHLGCLVAWDMQAQVFKCPCHGGIYDRTGTVQEGPPPEPLAKVATRVEGDRVMIQA
;
A
#
# COMPACT_ATOMS: atom_id res chain seq x y z
N MET A 1 8.70 -31.63 69.85
CA MET A 1 7.59 -31.93 68.96
C MET A 1 7.58 -30.87 67.87
N SER A 2 8.11 -31.21 66.74
CA SER A 2 8.45 -30.29 65.66
C SER A 2 7.33 -30.16 64.68
N ALA A 3 6.89 -28.92 64.42
CA ALA A 3 5.99 -28.61 63.33
C ALA A 3 6.81 -28.11 62.15
N ILE A 4 6.80 -28.88 61.10
CA ILE A 4 7.47 -28.54 59.83
C ILE A 4 6.46 -27.75 59.01
N GLY A 5 6.76 -26.43 58.89
CA GLY A 5 5.99 -25.54 58.03
C GLY A 5 6.31 -25.77 56.56
N GLY A 6 5.33 -26.15 55.78
CA GLY A 6 5.47 -26.29 54.34
C GLY A 6 5.50 -24.91 53.67
N ILE A 7 6.55 -24.64 52.94
CA ILE A 7 6.68 -23.45 52.06
C ILE A 7 5.97 -23.78 50.76
N LEU A 8 4.80 -23.17 50.54
CA LEU A 8 4.15 -23.16 49.24
C LEU A 8 4.88 -22.15 48.35
N ALA A 9 5.65 -22.67 47.42
CA ALA A 9 6.21 -21.88 46.35
C ALA A 9 5.09 -21.51 45.36
N VAL A 10 4.65 -20.26 45.41
CA VAL A 10 3.79 -19.70 44.38
C VAL A 10 4.66 -19.48 43.13
N ILE A 11 4.53 -20.36 42.16
CA ILE A 11 5.12 -20.16 40.84
C ILE A 11 4.28 -19.10 40.18
N GLY A 12 4.80 -17.86 40.26
CA GLY A 12 4.24 -16.73 39.54
C GLY A 12 4.26 -17.01 38.05
N GLY A 13 3.11 -17.28 37.47
CA GLY A 13 2.93 -17.35 36.03
C GLY A 13 3.33 -16.01 35.45
N GLY A 14 4.52 -15.95 34.84
CA GLY A 14 4.96 -14.81 34.05
C GLY A 14 3.99 -14.65 32.89
N ALA A 15 3.14 -13.62 32.96
CA ALA A 15 2.41 -13.15 31.82
C ALA A 15 3.42 -12.76 30.76
N VAL A 16 3.59 -13.58 29.73
CA VAL A 16 4.30 -13.21 28.53
C VAL A 16 3.47 -12.11 27.89
N LEU A 17 3.82 -10.88 28.21
CA LEU A 17 3.32 -9.72 27.46
C LEU A 17 3.87 -9.88 26.04
N SER A 18 3.08 -10.55 25.21
CA SER A 18 3.26 -10.52 23.77
C SER A 18 3.12 -9.05 23.36
N SER A 19 4.25 -8.34 23.31
CA SER A 19 4.31 -7.04 22.68
C SER A 19 4.02 -7.28 21.19
N THR A 20 2.76 -7.23 20.84
CA THR A 20 2.35 -7.04 19.46
C THR A 20 2.96 -5.71 19.04
N VAL A 21 4.10 -5.79 18.38
CA VAL A 21 4.65 -4.65 17.63
C VAL A 21 3.60 -4.34 16.57
N ARG A 22 2.69 -3.44 16.89
CA ARG A 22 1.86 -2.82 15.86
C ARG A 22 2.86 -2.14 14.93
N ARG A 23 3.03 -2.70 13.75
CA ARG A 23 3.59 -1.93 12.64
C ARG A 23 2.72 -0.69 12.56
N GLN A 24 3.31 0.45 12.84
CA GLN A 24 2.67 1.72 12.62
C GLN A 24 2.44 1.78 11.12
N GLU A 25 1.18 1.61 10.73
CA GLU A 25 0.81 1.75 9.33
C GLU A 25 0.95 3.24 9.02
N ASP A 26 1.99 3.58 8.28
CA ASP A 26 2.28 4.97 7.94
C ASP A 26 1.32 5.40 6.83
N TRP A 27 0.22 6.01 7.23
CA TRP A 27 -0.74 6.60 6.32
C TRP A 27 -0.25 7.99 5.89
N VAL A 28 -0.12 8.17 4.59
CA VAL A 28 0.33 9.42 3.99
C VAL A 28 -0.80 10.08 3.22
N ALA A 29 -1.06 11.35 3.49
CA ALA A 29 -2.01 12.15 2.71
C ALA A 29 -1.38 12.47 1.35
N VAL A 30 -2.06 12.12 0.26
CA VAL A 30 -1.50 12.23 -1.09
C VAL A 30 -2.29 13.15 -2.02
N SER A 31 -3.57 13.39 -1.74
CA SER A 31 -4.41 14.28 -2.54
C SER A 31 -5.62 14.75 -1.73
N ALA A 32 -6.27 15.82 -2.20
CA ALA A 32 -7.62 16.14 -1.80
C ALA A 32 -8.61 15.37 -2.67
N LEU A 33 -9.71 14.91 -2.08
CA LEU A 33 -10.71 14.12 -2.79
C LEU A 33 -11.40 14.90 -3.92
N HIS A 34 -11.65 16.20 -3.68
CA HIS A 34 -12.28 17.07 -4.66
C HIS A 34 -11.39 17.41 -5.86
N ASP A 35 -10.06 17.22 -5.75
CA ASP A 35 -9.12 17.42 -6.85
C ASP A 35 -9.05 16.22 -7.80
N LEU A 36 -9.61 15.07 -7.39
CA LEU A 36 -9.59 13.87 -8.21
C LEU A 36 -10.76 13.85 -9.19
N PRO A 37 -10.49 13.73 -10.50
CA PRO A 37 -11.54 13.53 -11.50
C PRO A 37 -12.20 12.17 -11.32
N ASP A 38 -13.50 12.09 -11.62
CA ASP A 38 -14.26 10.86 -11.53
C ASP A 38 -13.77 9.85 -12.58
N ASN A 39 -13.50 8.63 -12.15
CA ASN A 39 -13.10 7.51 -13.01
C ASN A 39 -11.84 7.73 -13.87
N GLU A 40 -11.03 8.74 -13.60
CA GLU A 40 -9.78 8.98 -14.31
C GLU A 40 -8.58 8.74 -13.39
N PRO A 41 -7.64 7.84 -13.75
CA PRO A 41 -6.44 7.59 -12.98
C PRO A 41 -5.54 8.82 -12.91
N THR A 42 -5.26 9.29 -11.71
CA THR A 42 -4.40 10.45 -11.44
C THR A 42 -3.09 9.98 -10.81
N PRO A 43 -1.92 10.21 -11.44
CA PRO A 43 -0.65 9.78 -10.88
C PRO A 43 -0.23 10.68 -9.70
N VAL A 44 0.22 10.04 -8.62
CA VAL A 44 0.82 10.69 -7.46
C VAL A 44 2.16 10.03 -7.16
N THR A 45 3.19 10.82 -7.00
CA THR A 45 4.52 10.33 -6.60
C THR A 45 4.78 10.71 -5.15
N LEU A 46 5.11 9.71 -4.34
CA LEU A 46 5.50 9.90 -2.95
C LEU A 46 6.91 9.42 -2.73
N SER A 47 7.59 10.06 -1.76
CA SER A 47 8.89 9.66 -1.30
C SER A 47 8.74 8.90 0.00
N VAL A 48 9.16 7.64 0.02
CA VAL A 48 9.09 6.76 1.19
C VAL A 48 10.50 6.50 1.70
N MET A 49 10.71 6.67 2.99
CA MET A 49 11.96 6.28 3.63
C MET A 49 11.94 4.77 3.86
N ARG A 50 12.81 4.06 3.17
CA ARG A 50 13.01 2.63 3.36
C ARG A 50 14.26 2.37 4.19
N MET A 51 14.11 1.51 5.19
CA MET A 51 15.25 0.98 5.94
C MET A 51 15.69 -0.33 5.29
N ASP A 52 16.89 -0.33 4.72
CA ASP A 52 17.53 -1.53 4.21
C ASP A 52 18.77 -1.84 5.07
N GLY A 53 18.55 -2.69 6.06
CA GLY A 53 19.53 -2.95 7.10
C GLY A 53 19.88 -1.68 7.91
N TYR A 54 21.10 -1.17 7.75
CA TYR A 54 21.58 0.06 8.42
C TYR A 54 21.47 1.31 7.54
N ARG A 55 20.97 1.18 6.31
CA ARG A 55 20.89 2.29 5.36
C ARG A 55 19.47 2.80 5.25
N GLN A 56 19.33 4.10 5.35
CA GLN A 56 18.10 4.80 4.98
C GLN A 56 18.21 5.15 3.49
N ALA A 57 17.25 4.68 2.69
CA ALA A 57 17.14 5.02 1.29
C ALA A 57 15.81 5.75 1.07
N LEU A 58 15.85 6.83 0.30
CA LEU A 58 14.65 7.50 -0.18
C LEU A 58 14.20 6.80 -1.45
N GLU A 59 13.07 6.11 -1.38
CA GLU A 59 12.44 5.45 -2.53
C GLU A 59 11.30 6.33 -3.04
N GLN A 60 11.28 6.59 -4.34
CA GLN A 60 10.15 7.23 -4.98
C GLN A 60 9.19 6.16 -5.50
N ARG A 61 7.92 6.27 -5.12
CA ARG A 61 6.86 5.38 -5.55
C ARG A 61 5.76 6.18 -6.23
N THR A 62 5.40 5.77 -7.44
CA THR A 62 4.27 6.33 -8.16
C THR A 62 3.06 5.42 -7.99
N VAL A 63 1.94 6.03 -7.68
CA VAL A 63 0.64 5.37 -7.47
C VAL A 63 -0.40 6.12 -8.30
N PHE A 64 -1.30 5.41 -8.95
CA PHE A 64 -2.46 6.00 -9.59
C PHE A 64 -3.65 5.96 -8.64
N LEU A 65 -4.23 7.12 -8.37
CA LEU A 65 -5.48 7.25 -7.64
C LEU A 65 -6.65 7.25 -8.63
N VAL A 66 -7.64 6.42 -8.39
CA VAL A 66 -8.86 6.32 -9.21
C VAL A 66 -10.05 6.54 -8.30
N LYS A 67 -10.75 7.65 -8.47
CA LYS A 67 -11.99 7.92 -7.74
C LYS A 67 -13.11 7.06 -8.33
N THR A 68 -13.61 6.11 -7.55
CA THR A 68 -14.61 5.12 -7.97
C THR A 68 -16.01 5.41 -7.44
N GLY A 69 -16.14 6.36 -6.53
CA GLY A 69 -17.40 6.80 -5.92
C GLY A 69 -17.24 8.15 -5.24
N GLU A 70 -18.29 8.65 -4.62
CA GLU A 70 -18.27 9.97 -3.96
C GLU A 70 -17.19 10.11 -2.86
N SER A 71 -16.93 9.02 -2.13
CA SER A 71 -15.93 8.95 -1.06
C SER A 71 -15.05 7.71 -1.18
N GLU A 72 -14.98 7.13 -2.36
CA GLU A 72 -14.21 5.92 -2.62
C GLU A 72 -13.09 6.18 -3.62
N VAL A 73 -11.87 5.82 -3.24
CA VAL A 73 -10.68 5.93 -4.08
C VAL A 73 -9.94 4.60 -4.06
N ALA A 74 -9.67 4.06 -5.23
CA ALA A 74 -8.74 2.97 -5.40
C ALA A 74 -7.34 3.52 -5.67
N ALA A 75 -6.30 2.83 -5.20
CA ALA A 75 -4.93 3.17 -5.52
C ALA A 75 -4.23 1.96 -6.14
N LEU A 76 -3.56 2.19 -7.27
CA LEU A 76 -2.83 1.18 -8.03
C LEU A 76 -1.35 1.57 -8.08
N ASN A 77 -0.46 0.62 -7.75
CA ASN A 77 0.97 0.85 -7.93
C ASN A 77 1.27 0.97 -9.44
N ALA A 78 2.01 2.00 -9.83
CA ALA A 78 2.37 2.22 -11.23
C ALA A 78 3.43 1.24 -11.77
N THR A 79 3.90 0.30 -10.95
CA THR A 79 4.95 -0.66 -11.32
C THR A 79 4.34 -1.85 -12.08
N CYS A 80 4.78 -2.02 -13.33
CA CYS A 80 4.39 -3.16 -14.16
C CYS A 80 4.85 -4.48 -13.54
N THR A 81 3.95 -5.46 -13.47
CA THR A 81 4.22 -6.77 -12.84
C THR A 81 5.12 -7.70 -13.66
N HIS A 82 5.47 -7.33 -14.90
CA HIS A 82 6.42 -8.09 -15.71
C HIS A 82 7.86 -7.90 -15.22
N LEU A 83 8.44 -6.70 -15.40
CA LEU A 83 9.84 -6.40 -15.06
C LEU A 83 10.01 -5.03 -14.36
N GLY A 84 8.98 -4.50 -13.76
CA GLY A 84 9.07 -3.34 -12.88
C GLY A 84 9.12 -1.98 -13.58
N CYS A 85 8.84 -1.88 -14.88
CA CYS A 85 8.71 -0.60 -15.57
C CYS A 85 7.49 0.17 -15.08
N LEU A 86 7.55 1.50 -15.11
CA LEU A 86 6.39 2.33 -14.78
C LEU A 86 5.39 2.30 -15.95
N VAL A 87 4.13 2.01 -15.64
CA VAL A 87 3.03 2.14 -16.59
C VAL A 87 2.57 3.59 -16.69
N ALA A 88 2.01 3.96 -17.83
CA ALA A 88 1.38 5.25 -18.06
C ALA A 88 -0.09 5.07 -18.42
N TRP A 89 -0.94 6.00 -17.98
CA TRP A 89 -2.34 6.03 -18.36
C TRP A 89 -2.52 6.65 -19.74
N ASP A 90 -3.17 5.94 -20.64
CA ASP A 90 -3.59 6.43 -21.96
C ASP A 90 -5.06 6.84 -21.91
N MET A 91 -5.30 8.15 -21.89
CA MET A 91 -6.66 8.72 -21.81
C MET A 91 -7.53 8.39 -23.03
N GLN A 92 -6.92 8.22 -24.21
CA GLN A 92 -7.67 7.93 -25.43
C GLN A 92 -8.09 6.46 -25.47
N ALA A 93 -7.17 5.56 -25.13
CA ALA A 93 -7.43 4.13 -25.10
C ALA A 93 -8.11 3.67 -23.79
N GLN A 94 -8.12 4.51 -22.74
CA GLN A 94 -8.66 4.19 -21.41
C GLN A 94 -8.01 2.96 -20.77
N VAL A 95 -6.70 2.82 -20.93
CA VAL A 95 -5.90 1.71 -20.42
C VAL A 95 -4.55 2.22 -19.88
N PHE A 96 -3.95 1.45 -18.98
CA PHE A 96 -2.54 1.63 -18.64
C PHE A 96 -1.67 0.86 -19.65
N LYS A 97 -0.61 1.49 -20.09
CA LYS A 97 0.38 0.91 -21.01
C LYS A 97 1.75 0.84 -20.35
N CYS A 98 2.38 -0.32 -20.44
CA CYS A 98 3.78 -0.50 -20.07
C CYS A 98 4.67 -0.27 -21.31
N PRO A 99 5.55 0.75 -21.29
CA PRO A 99 6.34 1.09 -22.47
C PRO A 99 7.45 0.08 -22.80
N CYS A 100 7.81 -0.77 -21.84
CA CYS A 100 8.95 -1.69 -21.99
C CYS A 100 8.64 -2.88 -22.91
N HIS A 101 7.52 -3.58 -22.68
CA HIS A 101 7.18 -4.81 -23.43
C HIS A 101 5.69 -4.88 -23.81
N GLY A 102 5.01 -3.74 -23.84
CA GLY A 102 3.64 -3.65 -24.36
C GLY A 102 2.57 -4.26 -23.46
N GLY A 103 2.82 -4.39 -22.15
CA GLY A 103 1.79 -4.80 -21.20
C GLY A 103 0.65 -3.78 -21.16
N ILE A 104 -0.59 -4.25 -21.21
CA ILE A 104 -1.80 -3.43 -21.17
C ILE A 104 -2.65 -3.87 -20.00
N TYR A 105 -3.14 -2.89 -19.22
CA TYR A 105 -4.05 -3.10 -18.10
C TYR A 105 -5.26 -2.16 -18.24
N ASP A 106 -6.40 -2.64 -17.82
CA ASP A 106 -7.58 -1.79 -17.75
C ASP A 106 -7.50 -0.77 -16.59
N ARG A 107 -8.53 0.06 -16.46
CA ARG A 107 -8.61 1.09 -15.41
C ARG A 107 -8.54 0.52 -13.99
N THR A 108 -8.94 -0.74 -13.78
CA THR A 108 -8.89 -1.42 -12.48
C THR A 108 -7.53 -2.05 -12.19
N GLY A 109 -6.60 -1.99 -13.14
CA GLY A 109 -5.29 -2.61 -13.06
C GLY A 109 -5.26 -4.07 -13.52
N THR A 110 -6.35 -4.60 -14.07
CA THR A 110 -6.41 -5.98 -14.56
C THR A 110 -5.69 -6.10 -15.91
N VAL A 111 -4.88 -7.14 -16.06
CA VAL A 111 -4.13 -7.40 -17.31
C VAL A 111 -5.12 -7.67 -18.45
N GLN A 112 -4.94 -6.94 -19.56
CA GLN A 112 -5.70 -7.14 -20.79
C GLN A 112 -4.86 -7.81 -21.86
N GLU A 113 -3.59 -7.39 -22.00
CA GLU A 113 -2.67 -7.89 -23.02
C GLU A 113 -1.22 -7.85 -22.53
N GLY A 114 -0.39 -8.68 -23.16
CA GLY A 114 1.05 -8.68 -23.03
C GLY A 114 1.60 -9.62 -21.96
N PRO A 115 2.90 -9.48 -21.63
CA PRO A 115 3.59 -10.41 -20.77
C PRO A 115 3.34 -10.27 -19.26
N PRO A 116 2.69 -9.23 -18.68
CA PRO A 116 2.47 -9.15 -17.26
C PRO A 116 1.70 -10.35 -16.71
N PRO A 117 2.21 -11.05 -15.66
CA PRO A 117 1.56 -12.25 -15.13
C PRO A 117 0.40 -11.95 -14.19
N GLU A 118 0.36 -10.73 -13.61
CA GLU A 118 -0.57 -10.35 -12.55
C GLU A 118 -1.09 -8.92 -12.74
N PRO A 119 -2.26 -8.59 -12.15
CA PRO A 119 -2.76 -7.22 -12.12
C PRO A 119 -1.78 -6.25 -11.46
N LEU A 120 -1.95 -4.95 -11.69
CA LEU A 120 -1.24 -3.92 -10.93
C LEU A 120 -1.56 -4.07 -9.43
N ALA A 121 -0.54 -4.00 -8.60
CA ALA A 121 -0.70 -4.14 -7.16
C ALA A 121 -1.58 -3.01 -6.60
N LYS A 122 -2.56 -3.38 -5.79
CA LYS A 122 -3.40 -2.41 -5.07
C LYS A 122 -2.67 -1.91 -3.82
N VAL A 123 -2.78 -0.62 -3.57
CA VAL A 123 -2.30 0.04 -2.36
C VAL A 123 -3.52 0.33 -1.48
N ALA A 124 -3.41 0.07 -0.18
CA ALA A 124 -4.50 0.38 0.74
C ALA A 124 -4.78 1.88 0.78
N THR A 125 -6.04 2.25 0.72
CA THR A 125 -6.51 3.63 0.73
C THR A 125 -7.55 3.84 1.82
N ARG A 126 -7.66 5.07 2.30
CA ARG A 126 -8.79 5.55 3.09
C ARG A 126 -9.03 7.03 2.83
N VAL A 127 -10.26 7.47 3.00
CA VAL A 127 -10.65 8.87 2.87
C VAL A 127 -11.00 9.40 4.25
N GLU A 128 -10.35 10.49 4.65
CA GLU A 128 -10.61 11.19 5.91
C GLU A 128 -11.06 12.62 5.62
N GLY A 129 -12.37 12.86 5.66
CA GLY A 129 -12.96 14.12 5.20
C GLY A 129 -12.69 14.31 3.71
N ASP A 130 -11.90 15.33 3.36
CA ASP A 130 -11.48 15.60 1.98
C ASP A 130 -10.07 15.08 1.65
N ARG A 131 -9.41 14.38 2.57
CA ARG A 131 -8.04 13.88 2.36
C ARG A 131 -8.04 12.42 1.96
N VAL A 132 -7.38 12.14 0.86
CA VAL A 132 -7.08 10.77 0.40
C VAL A 132 -5.75 10.35 1.01
N MET A 133 -5.79 9.26 1.77
CA MET A 133 -4.64 8.67 2.45
C MET A 133 -4.31 7.34 1.80
N ILE A 134 -3.02 7.05 1.63
CA ILE A 134 -2.55 5.73 1.21
C ILE A 134 -1.57 5.17 2.24
N GLN A 135 -1.48 3.86 2.29
CA GLN A 135 -0.48 3.16 3.10
C GLN A 135 0.87 3.18 2.34
N ALA A 136 1.90 3.77 2.99
CA ALA A 136 3.25 3.90 2.42
C ALA A 136 4.12 2.66 2.68
#